data_3b7f7570ef2eb95e0325edb3b710558e
#
_entry.id   3b7f7570ef2eb95e0325edb3b710558e
#
_cell.length_a   1.000
_cell.length_b   1.000
_cell.length_c   1.000
_cell.angle_alpha   90.00
_cell.angle_beta   90.00
_cell.angle_gamma   90.00
#
_symmetry.space_group_name_H-M   'P 1'
#
loop_
_entity.id
_entity.type
_entity.pdbx_description
1 polymer ?
#
loop_
_entity_poly.entity_id
_entity_poly.type
_entity_poly.pdbx_seq_one_letter_code
_entity_poly.pdbx_strand_id
1 'polypeptide(L)'
;MKRLFSDDFKFSTWRRLWIALAESEKELGLDISDAQIEQMKAHVDDIDYESATRHEHEVRHDVMAHVLTFGECCPDAKPIIHLGATSCYVGDNTDIIRMREALVLVRKKLVNAIAALRDFAEKYKSVPTLAYTHFQAAQPTTVGKRATLWAYDLISDLEQLDFQLGRLELLGCKGTTGTGASFLELFDGNDEMAAKIDAKIAEKMGY
;
A
#
# COMPACT_ATOMS: atom_id res chain seq x y z
N MET A 1 6.59 10.68 -2.89
CA MET A 1 5.17 11.05 -3.07
C MET A 1 4.72 10.99 -4.53
N LYS A 2 5.22 11.86 -5.45
CA LYS A 2 4.70 11.89 -6.84
C LYS A 2 4.61 10.50 -7.50
N ARG A 3 5.64 9.67 -7.41
CA ARG A 3 5.62 8.28 -7.92
C ARG A 3 4.54 7.42 -7.26
N LEU A 4 4.37 7.50 -5.93
CA LEU A 4 3.43 6.66 -5.19
C LEU A 4 1.96 6.93 -5.54
N PHE A 5 1.66 8.17 -5.98
CA PHE A 5 0.32 8.59 -6.37
C PHE A 5 0.17 8.77 -7.88
N SER A 6 1.03 8.11 -8.68
CA SER A 6 0.87 8.03 -10.13
C SER A 6 -0.02 6.85 -10.53
N ASP A 7 -0.54 6.93 -11.74
CA ASP A 7 -1.30 5.84 -12.36
C ASP A 7 -0.41 4.62 -12.61
N ASP A 8 0.86 4.82 -13.02
CA ASP A 8 1.81 3.72 -13.18
C ASP A 8 1.95 2.90 -11.90
N PHE A 9 2.11 3.56 -10.74
CA PHE A 9 2.18 2.85 -9.46
C PHE A 9 0.86 2.15 -9.12
N LYS A 10 -0.28 2.79 -9.39
CA LYS A 10 -1.61 2.23 -9.16
C LYS A 10 -1.78 0.93 -9.95
N PHE A 11 -1.61 1.00 -11.25
CA PHE A 11 -1.96 -0.11 -12.13
C PHE A 11 -0.92 -1.22 -12.11
N SER A 12 0.37 -0.93 -11.92
CA SER A 12 1.36 -1.97 -11.69
C SER A 12 1.14 -2.69 -10.34
N THR A 13 0.62 -1.99 -9.32
CA THR A 13 0.24 -2.61 -8.05
C THR A 13 -0.99 -3.52 -8.22
N TRP A 14 -1.97 -3.13 -9.02
CA TRP A 14 -3.10 -4.00 -9.38
C TRP A 14 -2.62 -5.30 -10.02
N ARG A 15 -1.70 -5.23 -10.98
CA ARG A 15 -1.13 -6.41 -11.63
C ARG A 15 -0.37 -7.30 -10.65
N ARG A 16 0.39 -6.73 -9.73
CA ARG A 16 1.06 -7.48 -8.65
C ARG A 16 0.06 -8.20 -7.74
N LEU A 17 -1.04 -7.56 -7.40
CA LEU A 17 -2.12 -8.17 -6.62
C LEU A 17 -2.79 -9.31 -7.38
N TRP A 18 -3.04 -9.18 -8.69
CA TRP A 18 -3.56 -10.28 -9.51
C TRP A 18 -2.57 -11.44 -9.64
N ILE A 19 -1.27 -11.16 -9.74
CA ILE A 19 -0.24 -12.20 -9.72
C ILE A 19 -0.23 -12.91 -8.36
N ALA A 20 -0.25 -12.18 -7.26
CA ALA A 20 -0.30 -12.76 -5.91
C ALA A 20 -1.57 -13.61 -5.70
N LEU A 21 -2.70 -13.18 -6.25
CA LEU A 21 -3.95 -13.96 -6.26
C LEU A 21 -3.77 -15.28 -7.01
N ALA A 22 -3.35 -15.23 -8.27
CA ALA A 22 -3.17 -16.43 -9.11
C ALA A 22 -2.17 -17.42 -8.52
N GLU A 23 -1.04 -16.92 -7.96
CA GLU A 23 -0.08 -17.77 -7.26
C GLU A 23 -0.68 -18.42 -6.01
N SER A 24 -1.50 -17.68 -5.24
CA SER A 24 -2.15 -18.20 -4.05
C SER A 24 -3.20 -19.24 -4.37
N GLU A 25 -4.00 -18.99 -5.40
CA GLU A 25 -5.01 -19.93 -5.93
C GLU A 25 -4.37 -21.23 -6.43
N LYS A 26 -3.27 -21.13 -7.17
CA LYS A 26 -2.48 -22.29 -7.61
C LYS A 26 -1.97 -23.11 -6.44
N GLU A 27 -1.37 -22.48 -5.43
CA GLU A 27 -0.86 -23.15 -4.23
C GLU A 27 -1.98 -23.83 -3.42
N LEU A 28 -3.21 -23.34 -3.55
CA LEU A 28 -4.40 -23.92 -2.92
C LEU A 28 -5.09 -24.97 -3.80
N GLY A 29 -4.52 -25.28 -4.97
CA GLY A 29 -4.92 -26.43 -5.80
C GLY A 29 -5.80 -26.10 -7.00
N LEU A 30 -6.01 -24.81 -7.33
CA LEU A 30 -6.67 -24.48 -8.59
C LEU A 30 -5.77 -24.78 -9.81
N ASP A 31 -6.36 -25.12 -10.92
CA ASP A 31 -5.67 -25.47 -12.18
C ASP A 31 -5.11 -24.21 -12.87
N ILE A 32 -4.02 -23.70 -12.30
CA ILE A 32 -3.27 -22.55 -12.80
C ILE A 32 -1.83 -22.98 -13.09
N SER A 33 -1.38 -22.79 -14.32
CA SER A 33 -0.05 -23.18 -14.75
C SER A 33 1.03 -22.16 -14.39
N ASP A 34 2.28 -22.62 -14.25
CA ASP A 34 3.44 -21.72 -14.09
C ASP A 34 3.60 -20.78 -15.31
N ALA A 35 3.30 -21.28 -16.51
CA ALA A 35 3.40 -20.49 -17.72
C ALA A 35 2.45 -19.26 -17.71
N GLN A 36 1.22 -19.41 -17.20
CA GLN A 36 0.29 -18.30 -17.04
C GLN A 36 0.81 -17.26 -16.05
N ILE A 37 1.31 -17.68 -14.90
CA ILE A 37 1.87 -16.79 -13.87
C ILE A 37 3.11 -16.06 -14.41
N GLU A 38 4.03 -16.75 -15.07
CA GLU A 38 5.24 -16.14 -15.65
C GLU A 38 4.89 -15.14 -16.76
N GLN A 39 3.86 -15.42 -17.57
CA GLN A 39 3.35 -14.47 -18.55
C GLN A 39 2.83 -13.19 -17.87
N MET A 40 2.08 -13.30 -16.77
CA MET A 40 1.64 -12.14 -15.99
C MET A 40 2.82 -11.35 -15.41
N LYS A 41 3.83 -12.03 -14.84
CA LYS A 41 5.02 -11.39 -14.28
C LYS A 41 5.82 -10.63 -15.31
N ALA A 42 5.94 -11.17 -16.53
CA ALA A 42 6.68 -10.54 -17.61
C ALA A 42 6.08 -9.18 -18.03
N HIS A 43 4.79 -8.97 -17.82
CA HIS A 43 4.05 -7.78 -18.24
C HIS A 43 3.51 -6.92 -17.08
N VAL A 44 4.06 -7.05 -15.89
CA VAL A 44 3.56 -6.38 -14.68
C VAL A 44 3.56 -4.84 -14.78
N ASP A 45 4.53 -4.27 -15.46
CA ASP A 45 4.71 -2.82 -15.60
C ASP A 45 4.35 -2.29 -17.02
N ASP A 46 3.92 -3.16 -17.93
CA ASP A 46 3.58 -2.81 -19.35
C ASP A 46 2.13 -2.30 -19.44
N ILE A 47 1.86 -1.10 -18.90
CA ILE A 47 0.51 -0.54 -18.87
C ILE A 47 0.20 0.15 -20.20
N ASP A 48 -0.72 -0.39 -20.99
CA ASP A 48 -1.28 0.24 -22.17
C ASP A 48 -2.50 1.10 -21.78
N TYR A 49 -2.26 2.40 -21.61
CA TYR A 49 -3.31 3.35 -21.23
C TYR A 49 -4.33 3.61 -22.34
N GLU A 50 -3.93 3.49 -23.59
CA GLU A 50 -4.85 3.66 -24.73
C GLU A 50 -5.84 2.49 -24.78
N SER A 51 -5.36 1.26 -24.64
CA SER A 51 -6.19 0.08 -24.53
C SER A 51 -7.10 0.13 -23.31
N ALA A 52 -6.57 0.51 -22.13
CA ALA A 52 -7.34 0.63 -20.90
C ALA A 52 -8.49 1.65 -21.06
N THR A 53 -8.22 2.82 -21.64
CA THR A 53 -9.22 3.86 -21.90
C THR A 53 -10.30 3.36 -22.87
N ARG A 54 -9.92 2.66 -23.95
CA ARG A 54 -10.86 2.07 -24.90
C ARG A 54 -11.81 1.08 -24.20
N HIS A 55 -11.25 0.15 -23.43
CA HIS A 55 -12.03 -0.83 -22.68
C HIS A 55 -12.94 -0.18 -21.63
N GLU A 56 -12.47 0.84 -20.93
CA GLU A 56 -13.30 1.52 -19.94
C GLU A 56 -14.52 2.21 -20.57
N HIS A 57 -14.36 2.80 -21.76
CA HIS A 57 -15.48 3.34 -22.51
C HIS A 57 -16.52 2.28 -22.91
N GLU A 58 -16.06 1.05 -23.21
CA GLU A 58 -16.92 -0.07 -23.60
C GLU A 58 -17.64 -0.69 -22.41
N VAL A 59 -16.89 -1.06 -21.36
CA VAL A 59 -17.42 -1.83 -20.22
C VAL A 59 -17.92 -0.96 -19.07
N ARG A 60 -17.61 0.33 -19.04
CA ARG A 60 -17.99 1.30 -17.99
C ARG A 60 -17.53 0.89 -16.60
N HIS A 61 -16.34 0.28 -16.53
CA HIS A 61 -15.77 -0.23 -15.28
C HIS A 61 -14.25 -0.25 -15.37
N ASP A 62 -13.57 0.54 -14.54
CA ASP A 62 -12.13 0.74 -14.57
C ASP A 62 -11.33 -0.55 -14.31
N VAL A 63 -11.68 -1.32 -13.28
CA VAL A 63 -10.95 -2.56 -12.95
C VAL A 63 -11.11 -3.57 -14.08
N MET A 64 -12.33 -3.75 -14.63
CA MET A 64 -12.55 -4.66 -15.75
C MET A 64 -11.82 -4.21 -17.02
N ALA A 65 -11.72 -2.92 -17.28
CA ALA A 65 -10.92 -2.38 -18.37
C ALA A 65 -9.44 -2.81 -18.25
N HIS A 66 -8.88 -2.69 -17.04
CA HIS A 66 -7.50 -3.11 -16.77
C HIS A 66 -7.31 -4.64 -16.76
N VAL A 67 -8.33 -5.42 -16.39
CA VAL A 67 -8.32 -6.90 -16.57
C VAL A 67 -8.23 -7.25 -18.06
N LEU A 68 -9.05 -6.61 -18.89
CA LEU A 68 -9.03 -6.83 -20.34
C LEU A 68 -7.70 -6.42 -20.98
N THR A 69 -7.21 -5.23 -20.64
CA THR A 69 -5.90 -4.73 -21.11
C THR A 69 -4.74 -5.64 -20.68
N PHE A 70 -4.76 -6.15 -19.45
CA PHE A 70 -3.76 -7.10 -18.99
C PHE A 70 -3.88 -8.45 -19.73
N GLY A 71 -5.11 -8.90 -19.99
CA GLY A 71 -5.38 -10.10 -20.79
C GLY A 71 -4.94 -9.99 -22.24
N GLU A 72 -4.84 -8.79 -22.82
CA GLU A 72 -4.24 -8.57 -24.16
C GLU A 72 -2.73 -8.86 -24.17
N CYS A 73 -2.01 -8.46 -23.09
CA CYS A 73 -0.60 -8.79 -22.91
C CYS A 73 -0.36 -10.25 -22.50
N CYS A 74 -1.34 -10.87 -21.82
CA CYS A 74 -1.23 -12.18 -21.21
C CYS A 74 -2.38 -13.10 -21.67
N PRO A 75 -2.45 -13.48 -22.95
CA PRO A 75 -3.61 -14.21 -23.50
C PRO A 75 -3.85 -15.57 -22.83
N ASP A 76 -2.81 -16.28 -22.42
CA ASP A 76 -2.96 -17.58 -21.75
C ASP A 76 -3.42 -17.43 -20.30
N ALA A 77 -3.08 -16.32 -19.66
CA ALA A 77 -3.49 -16.00 -18.30
C ALA A 77 -4.86 -15.30 -18.21
N LYS A 78 -5.41 -14.82 -19.34
CA LYS A 78 -6.65 -14.05 -19.37
C LYS A 78 -7.80 -14.67 -18.54
N PRO A 79 -8.02 -16.00 -18.54
CA PRO A 79 -9.10 -16.62 -17.77
C PRO A 79 -8.90 -16.57 -16.25
N ILE A 80 -7.66 -16.38 -15.77
CA ILE A 80 -7.31 -16.44 -14.34
C ILE A 80 -7.03 -15.06 -13.74
N ILE A 81 -6.93 -14.02 -14.57
CA ILE A 81 -6.80 -12.66 -14.06
C ILE A 81 -8.08 -12.30 -13.30
N HIS A 82 -7.94 -11.89 -12.04
CA HIS A 82 -9.06 -11.46 -11.19
C HIS A 82 -10.08 -12.58 -10.85
N LEU A 83 -9.66 -13.83 -10.87
CA LEU A 83 -10.54 -14.98 -10.60
C LEU A 83 -11.07 -14.91 -9.16
N GLY A 84 -12.37 -15.10 -8.97
CA GLY A 84 -13.04 -15.05 -7.67
C GLY A 84 -13.08 -13.71 -6.94
N ALA A 85 -12.26 -12.74 -7.36
CA ALA A 85 -12.13 -11.47 -6.68
C ALA A 85 -13.16 -10.43 -7.12
N THR A 86 -13.41 -9.44 -6.28
CA THR A 86 -14.15 -8.22 -6.64
C THR A 86 -13.21 -7.06 -6.92
N SER A 87 -13.72 -5.99 -7.55
CA SER A 87 -12.94 -4.79 -7.89
C SER A 87 -12.23 -4.16 -6.69
N CYS A 88 -12.86 -4.14 -5.52
CA CYS A 88 -12.28 -3.62 -4.28
C CYS A 88 -11.01 -4.37 -3.87
N TYR A 89 -10.83 -5.63 -4.29
CA TYR A 89 -9.59 -6.36 -4.00
C TYR A 89 -8.35 -5.58 -4.43
N VAL A 90 -8.29 -5.17 -5.68
CA VAL A 90 -7.12 -4.41 -6.17
C VAL A 90 -7.16 -2.95 -5.77
N GLY A 91 -8.35 -2.32 -5.74
CA GLY A 91 -8.50 -0.92 -5.37
C GLY A 91 -8.07 -0.65 -3.93
N ASP A 92 -8.74 -1.27 -2.99
CA ASP A 92 -8.55 -1.01 -1.56
C ASP A 92 -7.18 -1.47 -1.05
N ASN A 93 -6.71 -2.64 -1.49
CA ASN A 93 -5.37 -3.11 -1.11
C ASN A 93 -4.25 -2.24 -1.70
N THR A 94 -4.43 -1.70 -2.92
CA THR A 94 -3.49 -0.71 -3.48
C THR A 94 -3.44 0.55 -2.65
N ASP A 95 -4.56 1.02 -2.13
CA ASP A 95 -4.60 2.20 -1.27
C ASP A 95 -3.88 1.95 0.07
N ILE A 96 -4.02 0.76 0.67
CA ILE A 96 -3.23 0.36 1.85
C ILE A 96 -1.73 0.34 1.53
N ILE A 97 -1.33 -0.24 0.42
CA ILE A 97 0.08 -0.28 -0.02
C ILE A 97 0.63 1.13 -0.21
N ARG A 98 -0.12 2.02 -0.88
CA ARG A 98 0.25 3.43 -1.05
C ARG A 98 0.39 4.16 0.27
N MET A 99 -0.57 3.99 1.19
CA MET A 99 -0.52 4.60 2.52
C MET A 99 0.72 4.16 3.28
N ARG A 100 1.02 2.86 3.31
CA ARG A 100 2.23 2.33 3.96
C ARG A 100 3.50 2.94 3.39
N GLU A 101 3.67 2.91 2.07
CA GLU A 101 4.84 3.47 1.38
C GLU A 101 4.97 4.99 1.61
N ALA A 102 3.85 5.72 1.61
CA ALA A 102 3.82 7.15 1.89
C ALA A 102 4.21 7.45 3.34
N LEU A 103 3.70 6.69 4.30
CA LEU A 103 4.06 6.83 5.72
C LEU A 103 5.53 6.50 5.97
N VAL A 104 6.10 5.47 5.33
CA VAL A 104 7.54 5.17 5.38
C VAL A 104 8.37 6.34 4.88
N LEU A 105 7.95 6.99 3.79
CA LEU A 105 8.62 8.19 3.28
C LEU A 105 8.51 9.38 4.24
N VAL A 106 7.33 9.60 4.85
CA VAL A 106 7.12 10.65 5.87
C VAL A 106 7.98 10.36 7.09
N ARG A 107 8.00 9.12 7.58
CA ARG A 107 8.84 8.66 8.69
C ARG A 107 10.31 9.02 8.48
N LYS A 108 10.85 8.73 7.31
CA LYS A 108 12.24 9.08 6.97
C LYS A 108 12.51 10.60 7.08
N LYS A 109 11.57 11.42 6.60
CA LYS A 109 11.70 12.89 6.69
C LYS A 109 11.59 13.38 8.13
N LEU A 110 10.69 12.80 8.92
CA LEU A 110 10.48 13.13 10.32
C LEU A 110 11.72 12.81 11.16
N VAL A 111 12.31 11.63 10.99
CA VAL A 111 13.58 11.25 11.64
C VAL A 111 14.71 12.22 11.31
N ASN A 112 14.81 12.65 10.03
CA ASN A 112 15.81 13.63 9.63
C ASN A 112 15.57 15.01 10.28
N ALA A 113 14.32 15.45 10.43
CA ALA A 113 13.99 16.70 11.12
C ALA A 113 14.33 16.64 12.61
N ILE A 114 14.00 15.54 13.28
CA ILE A 114 14.35 15.29 14.69
C ILE A 114 15.88 15.31 14.86
N ALA A 115 16.63 14.66 13.98
CA ALA A 115 18.09 14.67 14.02
C ALA A 115 18.67 16.09 13.87
N ALA A 116 18.15 16.88 12.95
CA ALA A 116 18.56 18.27 12.76
C ALA A 116 18.25 19.15 13.99
N LEU A 117 17.07 18.96 14.62
CA LEU A 117 16.70 19.66 15.85
C LEU A 117 17.56 19.24 17.04
N ARG A 118 17.93 17.95 17.16
CA ARG A 118 18.89 17.47 18.17
C ARG A 118 20.23 18.18 18.03
N ASP A 119 20.79 18.22 16.84
CA ASP A 119 22.09 18.82 16.59
C ASP A 119 22.05 20.35 16.83
N PHE A 120 20.96 20.99 16.44
CA PHE A 120 20.74 22.41 16.76
C PHE A 120 20.61 22.64 18.27
N ALA A 121 19.82 21.85 18.98
CA ALA A 121 19.65 21.96 20.43
C ALA A 121 20.97 21.79 21.16
N GLU A 122 21.76 20.79 20.78
CA GLU A 122 23.09 20.57 21.38
C GLU A 122 24.05 21.74 21.13
N LYS A 123 24.08 22.26 19.91
CA LYS A 123 24.93 23.40 19.54
C LYS A 123 24.59 24.67 20.33
N TYR A 124 23.32 24.92 20.62
CA TYR A 124 22.84 26.16 21.23
C TYR A 124 22.32 25.98 22.64
N LYS A 125 22.64 24.88 23.33
CA LYS A 125 22.19 24.56 24.68
C LYS A 125 22.61 25.60 25.74
N SER A 126 23.73 26.29 25.52
CA SER A 126 24.28 27.30 26.44
C SER A 126 24.00 28.75 26.04
N VAL A 127 23.28 28.96 24.91
CA VAL A 127 22.97 30.31 24.44
C VAL A 127 21.72 30.82 25.13
N PRO A 128 21.83 31.86 26.00
CA PRO A 128 20.70 32.39 26.74
C PRO A 128 19.74 33.15 25.80
N THR A 129 18.47 33.09 26.13
CA THR A 129 17.40 33.84 25.44
C THR A 129 16.29 34.16 26.44
N LEU A 130 15.55 35.22 26.18
CA LEU A 130 14.40 35.59 26.99
C LEU A 130 13.21 34.73 26.65
N ALA A 131 12.56 34.16 27.66
CA ALA A 131 11.27 33.50 27.49
C ALA A 131 10.13 34.52 27.67
N TYR A 132 8.97 34.17 27.08
CA TYR A 132 7.76 34.97 27.19
C TYR A 132 6.59 34.08 27.61
N THR A 133 5.72 34.60 28.48
CA THR A 133 4.44 33.99 28.82
C THR A 133 3.37 35.11 28.79
N HIS A 134 2.16 34.79 28.35
CA HIS A 134 1.06 35.76 28.26
C HIS A 134 1.46 37.07 27.55
N PHE A 135 2.28 36.99 26.52
CA PHE A 135 2.82 38.13 25.75
C PHE A 135 3.71 39.07 26.55
N GLN A 136 4.20 38.64 27.70
CA GLN A 136 5.09 39.42 28.57
C GLN A 136 6.43 38.72 28.75
N ALA A 137 7.48 39.52 28.98
CA ALA A 137 8.81 39.00 29.31
C ALA A 137 8.75 38.20 30.60
N ALA A 138 9.34 37.00 30.56
CA ALA A 138 9.42 36.08 31.68
C ALA A 138 10.89 35.76 32.02
N GLN A 139 11.16 34.55 32.48
CA GLN A 139 12.50 34.16 32.88
C GLN A 139 13.42 33.85 31.71
N PRO A 140 14.73 33.95 31.84
CA PRO A 140 15.68 33.47 30.85
C PRO A 140 15.59 31.96 30.66
N THR A 141 15.79 31.52 29.41
CA THR A 141 15.93 30.12 29.00
C THR A 141 17.10 30.02 28.03
N THR A 142 17.24 28.90 27.31
CA THR A 142 18.25 28.78 26.25
C THR A 142 17.63 28.48 24.89
N VAL A 143 18.33 28.85 23.84
CA VAL A 143 17.92 28.58 22.46
C VAL A 143 17.82 27.08 22.23
N GLY A 144 18.78 26.29 22.72
CA GLY A 144 18.77 24.84 22.62
C GLY A 144 17.55 24.20 23.32
N LYS A 145 17.23 24.68 24.55
CA LYS A 145 16.03 24.20 25.27
C LYS A 145 14.74 24.47 24.50
N ARG A 146 14.63 25.59 23.83
CA ARG A 146 13.45 25.90 23.00
C ARG A 146 13.31 24.93 21.84
N ALA A 147 14.41 24.54 21.21
CA ALA A 147 14.42 23.55 20.14
C ALA A 147 14.02 22.14 20.61
N THR A 148 14.31 21.77 21.85
CA THR A 148 13.92 20.47 22.42
C THR A 148 12.39 20.32 22.55
N LEU A 149 11.64 21.40 22.71
CA LEU A 149 10.18 21.36 22.76
C LEU A 149 9.62 20.94 21.40
N TRP A 150 10.12 21.52 20.33
CA TRP A 150 9.72 21.12 18.96
C TRP A 150 10.16 19.70 18.62
N ALA A 151 11.37 19.30 19.05
CA ALA A 151 11.84 17.94 18.87
C ALA A 151 10.96 16.93 19.61
N TYR A 152 10.46 17.27 20.79
CA TYR A 152 9.58 16.40 21.57
C TYR A 152 8.22 16.16 20.88
N ASP A 153 7.63 17.22 20.31
CA ASP A 153 6.39 17.09 19.56
C ASP A 153 6.58 16.14 18.35
N LEU A 154 7.68 16.33 17.59
CA LEU A 154 7.98 15.45 16.44
C LEU A 154 8.32 14.00 16.85
N ILE A 155 8.88 13.78 18.05
CA ILE A 155 9.11 12.43 18.59
C ILE A 155 7.76 11.76 18.89
N SER A 156 6.83 12.48 19.51
CA SER A 156 5.48 11.96 19.76
C SER A 156 4.75 11.61 18.46
N ASP A 157 4.90 12.45 17.43
CA ASP A 157 4.36 12.16 16.08
C ASP A 157 4.99 10.91 15.48
N LEU A 158 6.31 10.71 15.67
CA LEU A 158 7.01 9.52 15.18
C LEU A 158 6.52 8.25 15.86
N GLU A 159 6.28 8.28 17.17
CA GLU A 159 5.73 7.16 17.93
C GLU A 159 4.34 6.76 17.42
N GLN A 160 3.47 7.75 17.15
CA GLN A 160 2.14 7.51 16.58
C GLN A 160 2.23 6.95 15.16
N LEU A 161 3.13 7.47 14.34
CA LEU A 161 3.35 7.00 12.98
C LEU A 161 3.84 5.54 12.97
N ASP A 162 4.80 5.20 13.83
CA ASP A 162 5.34 3.84 13.95
C ASP A 162 4.27 2.86 14.47
N PHE A 163 3.43 3.29 15.40
CA PHE A 163 2.28 2.51 15.85
C PHE A 163 1.30 2.22 14.70
N GLN A 164 0.95 3.22 13.89
CA GLN A 164 0.05 3.02 12.76
C GLN A 164 0.68 2.14 11.67
N LEU A 165 1.96 2.33 11.33
CA LEU A 165 2.68 1.49 10.36
C LEU A 165 2.68 0.02 10.76
N GLY A 166 2.84 -0.28 12.06
CA GLY A 166 2.83 -1.65 12.57
C GLY A 166 1.45 -2.32 12.58
N ARG A 167 0.38 -1.56 12.27
CA ARG A 167 -1.01 -2.05 12.25
C ARG A 167 -1.67 -2.05 10.88
N LEU A 168 -0.97 -1.53 9.87
CA LEU A 168 -1.50 -1.55 8.51
C LEU A 168 -1.47 -2.98 7.97
N GLU A 169 -2.66 -3.49 7.70
CA GLU A 169 -2.90 -4.80 7.09
C GLU A 169 -3.67 -4.63 5.79
N LEU A 170 -3.55 -5.60 4.89
CA LEU A 170 -4.39 -5.63 3.70
C LEU A 170 -5.85 -5.86 4.07
N LEU A 171 -6.77 -5.33 3.27
CA LEU A 171 -8.22 -5.51 3.47
C LEU A 171 -8.71 -6.89 3.01
N GLY A 172 -7.83 -7.68 2.42
CA GLY A 172 -8.09 -9.05 2.00
C GLY A 172 -8.74 -9.14 0.61
N CYS A 173 -9.07 -10.37 0.25
CA CYS A 173 -9.66 -10.73 -1.04
C CYS A 173 -11.04 -11.35 -0.79
N LYS A 174 -12.09 -10.58 -0.98
CA LYS A 174 -13.49 -10.95 -0.72
C LYS A 174 -14.34 -10.73 -1.97
N GLY A 175 -15.53 -11.32 -1.99
CA GLY A 175 -16.54 -11.03 -3.00
C GLY A 175 -17.20 -9.66 -2.79
N THR A 176 -18.11 -9.30 -3.69
CA THR A 176 -18.75 -7.96 -3.76
C THR A 176 -19.43 -7.52 -2.46
N THR A 177 -19.90 -8.45 -1.65
CA THR A 177 -20.60 -8.18 -0.37
C THR A 177 -19.70 -8.39 0.85
N GLY A 178 -18.39 -8.55 0.67
CA GLY A 178 -17.44 -8.77 1.75
C GLY A 178 -17.43 -10.20 2.29
N THR A 179 -17.94 -11.17 1.52
CA THR A 179 -17.96 -12.59 1.88
C THR A 179 -16.95 -13.39 1.06
N GLY A 180 -16.56 -14.57 1.55
CA GLY A 180 -15.72 -15.53 0.82
C GLY A 180 -16.48 -16.45 -0.13
N ALA A 181 -17.74 -16.16 -0.49
CA ALA A 181 -18.62 -17.06 -1.22
C ALA A 181 -18.07 -17.46 -2.60
N SER A 182 -17.46 -16.52 -3.34
CA SER A 182 -16.83 -16.81 -4.63
C SER A 182 -15.66 -17.77 -4.53
N PHE A 183 -14.83 -17.62 -3.50
CA PHE A 183 -13.72 -18.54 -3.25
C PHE A 183 -14.19 -19.90 -2.72
N LEU A 184 -15.25 -19.92 -1.90
CA LEU A 184 -15.86 -21.17 -1.46
C LEU A 184 -16.38 -21.98 -2.65
N GLU A 185 -16.99 -21.33 -3.65
CA GLU A 185 -17.41 -21.96 -4.90
C GLU A 185 -16.21 -22.44 -5.73
N LEU A 186 -15.16 -21.63 -5.89
CA LEU A 186 -13.95 -22.02 -6.63
C LEU A 186 -13.23 -23.22 -6.01
N PHE A 187 -13.32 -23.40 -4.71
CA PHE A 187 -12.72 -24.52 -3.97
C PHE A 187 -13.73 -25.66 -3.69
N ASP A 188 -14.80 -25.80 -4.48
CA ASP A 188 -15.81 -26.85 -4.37
C ASP A 188 -16.38 -27.00 -2.95
N GLY A 189 -16.59 -25.90 -2.27
CA GLY A 189 -17.14 -25.87 -0.89
C GLY A 189 -16.08 -26.12 0.19
N ASN A 190 -14.81 -26.13 -0.12
CA ASN A 190 -13.72 -26.28 0.86
C ASN A 190 -13.45 -24.96 1.59
N ASP A 191 -14.07 -24.79 2.77
CA ASP A 191 -13.98 -23.61 3.59
C ASP A 191 -12.55 -23.35 4.12
N GLU A 192 -11.79 -24.41 4.38
CA GLU A 192 -10.38 -24.27 4.84
C GLU A 192 -9.49 -23.63 3.77
N MET A 193 -9.67 -24.03 2.50
CA MET A 193 -8.91 -23.44 1.39
C MET A 193 -9.33 -22.00 1.13
N ALA A 194 -10.65 -21.72 1.12
CA ALA A 194 -11.16 -20.37 0.96
C ALA A 194 -10.68 -19.42 2.07
N ALA A 195 -10.57 -19.89 3.30
CA ALA A 195 -10.07 -19.09 4.43
C ALA A 195 -8.56 -18.76 4.33
N LYS A 196 -7.78 -19.59 3.63
CA LYS A 196 -6.31 -19.38 3.50
C LYS A 196 -5.93 -18.36 2.43
N ILE A 197 -6.84 -17.97 1.53
CA ILE A 197 -6.50 -17.11 0.38
C ILE A 197 -5.93 -15.76 0.82
N ASP A 198 -6.56 -15.10 1.81
CA ASP A 198 -6.15 -13.80 2.31
C ASP A 198 -4.72 -13.82 2.90
N ALA A 199 -4.43 -14.82 3.75
CA ALA A 199 -3.14 -14.96 4.39
C ALA A 199 -2.02 -15.18 3.36
N LYS A 200 -2.26 -16.01 2.33
CA LYS A 200 -1.30 -16.27 1.26
C LYS A 200 -1.03 -15.02 0.41
N ILE A 201 -2.07 -14.27 0.08
CA ILE A 201 -1.90 -13.00 -0.65
C ILE A 201 -1.11 -12.00 0.21
N ALA A 202 -1.45 -11.86 1.49
CA ALA A 202 -0.76 -10.95 2.40
C ALA A 202 0.74 -11.31 2.51
N GLU A 203 1.08 -12.58 2.70
CA GLU A 203 2.47 -13.07 2.72
C GLU A 203 3.23 -12.69 1.44
N LYS A 204 2.63 -12.94 0.25
CA LYS A 204 3.25 -12.61 -1.04
C LYS A 204 3.44 -11.11 -1.26
N MET A 205 2.58 -10.29 -0.68
CA MET A 205 2.65 -8.82 -0.74
C MET A 205 3.50 -8.21 0.38
N GLY A 206 4.03 -9.01 1.32
CA GLY A 206 4.89 -8.56 2.43
C GLY A 206 4.14 -7.88 3.57
N TYR A 207 2.96 -8.42 3.91
CA TYR A 207 2.08 -7.97 5.00
C TYR A 207 1.82 -9.07 6.02
#